data_e9b61a4a091d772249fdb3f7c3687abb
#
_entry.id   e9b61a4a091d772249fdb3f7c3687abb
#
_cell.length_a   1.000
_cell.length_b   1.000
_cell.length_c   1.000
_cell.angle_alpha   90.00
_cell.angle_beta   90.00
_cell.angle_gamma   90.00
#
_symmetry.space_group_name_H-M   'P 1'
#
loop_
_entity.id
_entity.type
_entity.pdbx_description
1 polymer ?
#
loop_
_entity_poly.entity_id
_entity_poly.type
_entity_poly.pdbx_seq_one_letter_code
_entity_poly.pdbx_strand_id
1 'polypeptide(L)'
;MKDLKHLIFFENLLQDAQNELVTQAVNDGKIALGYNCYYIPEVLLNLPGCFSSRLRAPRCESTDIATYYMTSRTCPYVRSILERAVEGGYNYLGALFGAECCAAMERMEA
;
A
#
# COMPACT_ATOMS: atom_id res chain seq x y z
N MET A 1 -4.61 24.59 -20.09
CA MET A 1 -4.28 23.30 -20.70
C MET A 1 -2.90 22.73 -20.31
N LYS A 2 -2.01 23.54 -19.76
CA LYS A 2 -0.75 23.01 -19.19
C LYS A 2 -0.96 22.05 -18.00
N ASP A 3 -2.04 22.24 -17.27
CA ASP A 3 -2.34 21.48 -16.05
C ASP A 3 -2.86 20.06 -16.33
N LEU A 4 -3.45 19.81 -17.48
CA LEU A 4 -3.98 18.49 -17.85
C LEU A 4 -2.88 17.40 -17.91
N LYS A 5 -1.68 17.79 -18.36
CA LYS A 5 -0.53 16.88 -18.45
C LYS A 5 -0.12 16.33 -17.07
N HIS A 6 -0.14 17.20 -16.07
CA HIS A 6 0.18 16.81 -14.69
C HIS A 6 -0.92 15.96 -14.08
N LEU A 7 -2.18 16.26 -14.35
CA LEU A 7 -3.30 15.45 -13.90
C LEU A 7 -3.24 14.03 -14.47
N ILE A 8 -2.97 13.88 -15.75
CA ILE A 8 -2.81 12.57 -16.39
C ILE A 8 -1.63 11.81 -15.78
N PHE A 9 -0.52 12.48 -15.52
CA PHE A 9 0.64 11.89 -14.88
C PHE A 9 0.29 11.34 -13.49
N PHE A 10 -0.34 12.14 -12.63
CA PHE A 10 -0.75 11.70 -11.30
C PHE A 10 -1.81 10.60 -11.35
N GLU A 11 -2.76 10.68 -12.27
CA GLU A 11 -3.75 9.64 -12.46
C GLU A 11 -3.09 8.29 -12.80
N ASN A 12 -2.10 8.30 -13.68
CA ASN A 12 -1.35 7.10 -14.03
C ASN A 12 -0.57 6.52 -12.84
N LEU A 13 0.02 7.37 -11.99
CA LEU A 13 0.69 6.93 -10.77
C LEU A 13 -0.27 6.28 -9.77
N LEU A 14 -1.54 6.69 -9.76
CA LEU A 14 -2.55 6.15 -8.85
C LEU A 14 -3.13 4.81 -9.31
N GLN A 15 -2.87 4.39 -10.55
CA GLN A 15 -3.45 3.16 -11.10
C GLN A 15 -2.89 1.89 -10.43
N ASP A 16 -1.67 1.93 -9.93
CA ASP A 16 -1.06 0.80 -9.23
C ASP A 16 -0.33 1.27 -7.97
N ALA A 17 -0.29 0.39 -6.96
CA ALA A 17 0.49 0.61 -5.75
C ALA A 17 2.00 0.60 -6.04
N GLN A 18 2.44 -0.31 -6.88
CA GLN A 18 3.81 -0.36 -7.40
C GLN A 18 3.90 0.43 -8.70
N ASN A 19 3.82 1.75 -8.60
CA ASN A 19 3.89 2.64 -9.74
C ASN A 19 5.34 2.87 -10.21
N GLU A 20 5.50 3.66 -11.27
CA GLU A 20 6.80 3.97 -11.87
C GLU A 20 7.81 4.55 -10.87
N LEU A 21 7.37 5.48 -10.00
CA LEU A 21 8.25 6.11 -9.01
C LEU A 21 8.74 5.10 -7.97
N VAL A 22 7.87 4.21 -7.51
CA VAL A 22 8.23 3.14 -6.57
C VAL A 22 9.21 2.18 -7.21
N THR A 23 8.95 1.76 -8.43
CA THR A 23 9.84 0.86 -9.18
C THR A 23 11.21 1.49 -9.40
N GLN A 24 11.27 2.76 -9.76
CA GLN A 24 12.53 3.48 -9.94
C GLN A 24 13.31 3.56 -8.62
N ALA A 25 12.65 3.90 -7.52
CA ALA A 25 13.30 3.98 -6.21
C ALA A 25 13.87 2.63 -5.75
N VAL A 26 13.15 1.54 -5.98
CA VAL A 26 13.63 0.18 -5.69
C VAL A 26 14.83 -0.18 -6.56
N ASN A 27 14.80 0.14 -7.84
CA ASN A 27 15.93 -0.10 -8.77
C ASN A 27 17.16 0.72 -8.40
N ASP A 28 16.99 1.90 -7.81
CA ASP A 28 18.07 2.74 -7.30
C ASP A 28 18.67 2.20 -5.98
N GLY A 29 18.22 1.06 -5.50
CA GLY A 29 18.70 0.41 -4.29
C GLY A 29 18.05 0.88 -2.99
N LYS A 30 16.99 1.66 -3.04
CA LYS A 30 16.23 2.08 -1.86
C LYS A 30 15.31 0.97 -1.37
N ILE A 31 15.15 0.88 -0.05
CA ILE A 31 14.25 -0.08 0.57
C ILE A 31 12.87 0.54 0.74
N ALA A 32 11.85 -0.12 0.21
CA ALA A 32 10.46 0.29 0.38
C ALA A 32 9.95 -0.16 1.74
N LEU A 33 9.50 0.77 2.56
CA LEU A 33 8.91 0.51 3.87
C LEU A 33 7.41 0.77 3.79
N GLY A 34 6.62 -0.31 3.81
CA GLY A 34 5.16 -0.23 3.74
C GLY A 34 4.56 0.18 5.10
N TYR A 35 3.46 0.93 5.07
CA TYR A 35 2.68 1.26 6.25
C TYR A 35 1.19 1.34 5.92
N ASN A 36 0.35 1.14 6.93
CA ASN A 36 -1.09 1.02 6.74
C ASN A 36 -1.88 2.24 7.22
N CYS A 37 -1.40 2.98 8.21
CA CYS A 37 -2.17 4.01 8.89
C CYS A 37 -1.44 5.33 9.01
N TYR A 38 -2.20 6.42 9.07
CA TYR A 38 -1.73 7.79 9.30
C TYR A 38 -0.98 7.98 10.62
N TYR A 39 -1.24 7.13 11.61
CA TYR A 39 -0.58 7.22 12.92
C TYR A 39 0.87 6.74 12.91
N ILE A 40 1.30 6.12 11.83
CA ILE A 40 2.71 5.78 11.65
C ILE A 40 3.48 7.02 11.24
N PRO A 41 4.56 7.38 11.94
CA PRO A 41 5.35 8.57 11.64
C PRO A 41 6.18 8.36 10.37
N GLU A 42 5.67 8.78 9.22
CA GLU A 42 6.33 8.64 7.91
C GLU A 42 7.76 9.17 7.91
N VAL A 43 8.04 10.21 8.67
CA VAL A 43 9.38 10.81 8.72
C VAL A 43 10.44 9.79 9.17
N LEU A 44 10.07 8.82 10.00
CA LEU A 44 10.98 7.76 10.44
C LEU A 44 11.19 6.69 9.36
N LEU A 45 10.30 6.60 8.39
CA LEU A 45 10.39 5.65 7.28
C LEU A 45 11.17 6.22 6.08
N ASN A 46 11.40 7.53 6.04
CA ASN A 46 12.11 8.21 4.96
C ASN A 46 13.56 8.54 5.34
N LEU A 47 14.23 7.60 5.99
CA LEU A 47 15.66 7.69 6.28
C LEU A 47 16.49 7.49 5.01
N PRO A 48 17.77 7.91 5.00
CA PRO A 48 18.66 7.65 3.86
C PRO A 48 18.68 6.17 3.47
N GLY A 49 18.44 5.89 2.20
CA GLY A 49 18.35 4.53 1.67
C GLY A 49 16.99 3.85 1.81
N CYS A 50 15.99 4.52 2.39
CA CYS A 50 14.63 4.02 2.56
C CYS A 50 13.61 5.03 2.06
N PHE A 51 12.40 4.56 1.75
CA PHE A 51 11.26 5.43 1.44
C PHE A 51 9.95 4.81 1.97
N SER A 52 9.01 5.65 2.37
CA SER A 52 7.69 5.19 2.82
C SER A 52 6.77 4.88 1.64
N SER A 53 6.00 3.83 1.75
CA SER A 53 4.95 3.47 0.79
C SER A 53 3.69 3.08 1.53
N ARG A 54 2.65 3.91 1.44
CA ARG A 54 1.37 3.57 2.04
C ARG A 54 0.72 2.43 1.26
N LEU A 55 0.22 1.44 1.98
CA LEU A 55 -0.49 0.32 1.36
C LEU A 55 -1.77 0.80 0.68
N ARG A 56 -1.91 0.44 -0.59
CA ARG A 56 -3.09 0.71 -1.41
C ARG A 56 -3.39 -0.51 -2.26
N ALA A 57 -4.65 -0.72 -2.55
CA ALA A 57 -5.09 -1.79 -3.43
C ALA A 57 -6.00 -1.22 -4.54
N PRO A 58 -5.45 -0.38 -5.44
CA PRO A 58 -6.22 0.13 -6.56
C PRO A 58 -6.64 -1.03 -7.46
N ARG A 59 -7.82 -0.90 -8.07
CA ARG A 59 -8.39 -1.92 -8.98
C ARG A 59 -8.61 -3.30 -8.33
N CYS A 60 -8.84 -3.34 -7.03
CA CYS A 60 -9.25 -4.58 -6.38
C CYS A 60 -10.69 -4.88 -6.76
N GLU A 61 -10.89 -5.84 -7.63
CA GLU A 61 -12.21 -6.21 -8.17
C GLU A 61 -12.97 -7.15 -7.24
N SER A 62 -12.26 -7.97 -6.50
CA SER A 62 -12.83 -8.97 -5.60
C SER A 62 -12.05 -9.02 -4.29
N THR A 63 -12.71 -9.43 -3.22
CA THR A 63 -12.12 -9.68 -1.90
C THR A 63 -12.46 -11.10 -1.41
N ASP A 64 -12.57 -12.06 -2.31
CA ASP A 64 -13.00 -13.42 -2.00
C ASP A 64 -12.00 -14.14 -1.12
N ILE A 65 -10.72 -14.02 -1.40
CA ILE A 65 -9.64 -14.62 -0.59
C ILE A 65 -9.59 -13.97 0.80
N ALA A 66 -9.65 -12.65 0.85
CA ALA A 66 -9.65 -11.91 2.12
C ALA A 66 -10.82 -12.32 3.02
N THR A 67 -11.97 -12.66 2.44
CA THR A 67 -13.16 -13.08 3.18
C THR A 67 -12.97 -14.43 3.89
N TYR A 68 -12.01 -15.25 3.46
CA TYR A 68 -11.62 -16.46 4.19
C TYR A 68 -10.94 -16.16 5.52
N TYR A 69 -10.19 -15.08 5.60
CA TYR A 69 -9.41 -14.72 6.78
C TYR A 69 -10.12 -13.73 7.68
N MET A 70 -11.01 -12.93 7.12
CA MET A 70 -11.78 -11.94 7.85
C MET A 70 -13.21 -11.86 7.31
N THR A 71 -14.14 -11.39 8.15
CA THR A 71 -15.54 -11.36 7.78
C THR A 71 -15.83 -10.31 6.70
N SER A 72 -16.92 -10.51 5.95
CA SER A 72 -17.41 -9.54 4.97
C SER A 72 -17.82 -8.18 5.57
N ARG A 73 -17.96 -8.13 6.89
CA ARG A 73 -18.26 -6.89 7.64
C ARG A 73 -17.02 -6.07 7.95
N THR A 74 -15.84 -6.63 7.73
CA THR A 74 -14.57 -5.91 7.92
C THR A 74 -14.46 -4.79 6.89
N CYS A 75 -13.80 -3.70 7.26
CA CYS A 75 -13.58 -2.53 6.42
C CYS A 75 -13.11 -2.92 5.01
N PRO A 76 -13.73 -2.42 3.94
CA PRO A 76 -13.35 -2.74 2.57
C PRO A 76 -11.89 -2.42 2.24
N TYR A 77 -11.34 -1.35 2.81
CA TYR A 77 -9.93 -0.99 2.64
C TYR A 77 -9.00 -2.11 3.13
N VAL A 78 -9.25 -2.61 4.33
CA VAL A 78 -8.44 -3.69 4.93
C VAL A 78 -8.57 -4.99 4.13
N ARG A 79 -9.79 -5.34 3.70
CA ARG A 79 -10.02 -6.52 2.87
C ARG A 79 -9.30 -6.43 1.53
N SER A 80 -9.35 -5.28 0.89
CA SER A 80 -8.68 -5.05 -0.39
C SER A 80 -7.15 -5.15 -0.26
N ILE A 81 -6.60 -4.62 0.82
CA ILE A 81 -5.16 -4.74 1.09
C ILE A 81 -4.74 -6.19 1.32
N LEU A 82 -5.51 -6.94 2.10
CA LEU A 82 -5.22 -8.36 2.33
C LEU A 82 -5.30 -9.16 1.03
N GLU A 83 -6.32 -8.94 0.21
CA GLU A 83 -6.46 -9.58 -1.10
C GLU A 83 -5.23 -9.33 -1.97
N ARG A 84 -4.82 -8.07 -2.09
CA ARG A 84 -3.65 -7.67 -2.86
C ARG A 84 -2.35 -8.25 -2.30
N ALA A 85 -2.23 -8.38 -0.99
CA ALA A 85 -1.07 -8.99 -0.34
C ALA A 85 -0.94 -10.48 -0.69
N VAL A 86 -2.04 -11.21 -0.64
CA VAL A 86 -2.08 -12.63 -0.99
C VAL A 86 -1.73 -12.87 -2.47
N GLU A 87 -2.15 -11.97 -3.34
CA GLU A 87 -1.80 -11.99 -4.78
C GLU A 87 -0.33 -11.62 -5.05
N GLY A 88 0.43 -11.23 -4.03
CA GLY A 88 1.83 -10.85 -4.18
C GLY A 88 2.06 -9.40 -4.60
N GLY A 89 1.05 -8.55 -4.51
CA GLY A 89 1.11 -7.16 -4.95
C GLY A 89 2.06 -6.27 -4.16
N TYR A 90 2.57 -6.73 -3.02
CA TYR A 90 3.49 -6.00 -2.15
C TYR A 90 4.87 -6.67 -2.01
N ASN A 91 5.23 -7.53 -2.93
CA ASN A 91 6.52 -8.22 -2.89
C ASN A 91 7.74 -7.29 -3.01
N TYR A 92 7.55 -6.05 -3.45
CA TYR A 92 8.59 -5.03 -3.51
C TYR A 92 8.96 -4.43 -2.16
N LEU A 93 8.16 -4.65 -1.12
CA LEU A 93 8.40 -4.11 0.21
C LEU A 93 9.53 -4.82 0.92
N GLY A 94 10.42 -4.06 1.56
CA GLY A 94 11.46 -4.60 2.44
C GLY A 94 10.98 -4.85 3.86
N ALA A 95 10.01 -4.07 4.32
CA ALA A 95 9.39 -4.22 5.64
C ALA A 95 7.98 -3.63 5.64
N LEU A 96 7.18 -4.05 6.61
CA LEU A 96 5.82 -3.56 6.83
C LEU A 96 5.68 -3.06 8.26
N PHE A 97 5.14 -1.86 8.40
CA PHE A 97 4.84 -1.23 9.69
C PHE A 97 3.33 -1.14 9.87
N GLY A 98 2.83 -1.75 10.93
CA GLY A 98 1.43 -1.72 11.31
C GLY A 98 1.19 -0.79 12.49
N ALA A 99 -0.01 -0.22 12.55
CA ALA A 99 -0.50 0.53 13.70
C ALA A 99 -1.86 -0.01 14.12
N GLU A 100 -1.99 -0.35 15.37
CA GLU A 100 -3.26 -0.79 15.96
C GLU A 100 -4.23 0.38 16.12
N CYS A 101 -4.63 0.97 14.99
CA CYS A 101 -5.51 2.13 14.99
C CYS A 101 -7.01 1.77 15.01
N CYS A 102 -7.35 0.54 14.66
CA CYS A 102 -8.71 0.01 14.72
C CYS A 102 -8.70 -1.52 14.68
N ALA A 103 -9.81 -2.13 15.09
CA ALA A 103 -9.96 -3.60 15.13
C ALA A 103 -9.74 -4.27 13.76
N ALA A 104 -10.07 -3.60 12.67
CA ALA A 104 -9.85 -4.13 11.32
C ALA A 104 -8.36 -4.23 10.97
N MET A 105 -7.56 -3.24 11.35
CA MET A 105 -6.11 -3.24 11.14
C MET A 105 -5.42 -4.29 12.01
N GLU A 106 -5.79 -4.37 13.28
CA GLU A 106 -5.31 -5.40 14.21
C GLU A 106 -5.54 -6.81 13.64
N ARG A 107 -6.70 -7.05 13.06
CA ARG A 107 -7.01 -8.34 12.46
C ARG A 107 -6.23 -8.64 11.20
N MET A 108 -5.88 -7.64 10.43
CA MET A 108 -5.04 -7.80 9.25
C MET A 108 -3.61 -8.21 9.61
N GLU A 109 -3.10 -7.70 10.72
CA GLU A 109 -1.74 -7.97 11.20
C GLU A 109 -1.60 -9.36 11.87
N ALA A 110 -2.71 -9.85 12.38
CA ALA A 110 -2.73 -11.18 13.01
C ALA A 110 -2.60 -12.31 11.98
#